data_a0958db6bdda7f169d6178f918f0935e
#
_entry.id   a0958db6bdda7f169d6178f918f0935e
#
_cell.length_a   1.000
_cell.length_b   1.000
_cell.length_c   1.000
_cell.angle_alpha   90.00
_cell.angle_beta   90.00
_cell.angle_gamma   90.00
#
_symmetry.space_group_name_H-M   'P 1'
#
loop_
_entity.id
_entity.type
_entity.pdbx_description
1 polymer ?
#
loop_
_entity_poly.entity_id
_entity_poly.type
_entity_poly.pdbx_seq_one_letter_code
_entity_poly.pdbx_strand_id
1 'polypeptide(L)'
;MLNFLLAFIPRAIVQGIPLLFGSTGEIVTEKSGNLNLGIPGVMYVGAICGVIGSFFYEHSVPDASAMNGTLAILNPMACCMLGSLLMGILYCFLTVTLRANQNVTGLAMTTFGVGFGNFFGGSLIKLVDSDVPSITLTATSGFFSKTLPFAGKLGWFGKLFLSYGFLAYLAVIIALVASYILHHTRVGLQLRAVGENPSTADAAGINVAKYKYIATCVGCMIAGFGGLYYVMDYACGVWSNDAFGDRGWLAIALVIFTIWRPNISILASFLFGGLYILYLYIPTGMDHMEFQELYKMIPYVVTLVVLVVTSIRSKRESQPPASLGLAYFREER
;
A
#
# COMPACT_ATOMS: atom_id res chain seq x y z
N MET A 1 30.75 -2.87 -9.57
CA MET A 1 29.90 -3.35 -8.47
C MET A 1 29.30 -2.20 -7.64
N LEU A 2 30.11 -1.31 -7.08
CA LEU A 2 29.60 -0.18 -6.27
C LEU A 2 28.63 0.72 -7.03
N ASN A 3 28.94 1.12 -8.26
CA ASN A 3 28.09 1.95 -9.10
C ASN A 3 26.75 1.27 -9.45
N PHE A 4 26.74 -0.06 -9.61
CA PHE A 4 25.51 -0.81 -9.81
C PHE A 4 24.64 -0.78 -8.54
N LEU A 5 25.21 -1.03 -7.36
CA LEU A 5 24.49 -1.00 -6.10
C LEU A 5 23.92 0.40 -5.81
N LEU A 6 24.70 1.45 -6.08
CA LEU A 6 24.26 2.85 -5.90
C LEU A 6 23.14 3.25 -6.86
N ALA A 7 23.00 2.59 -8.00
CA ALA A 7 21.91 2.83 -8.95
C ALA A 7 20.69 1.93 -8.66
N PHE A 8 20.91 0.67 -8.26
CA PHE A 8 19.87 -0.34 -8.06
C PHE A 8 19.12 -0.14 -6.73
N ILE A 9 19.84 0.02 -5.62
CA ILE A 9 19.23 0.07 -4.27
C ILE A 9 18.22 1.23 -4.14
N PRO A 10 18.51 2.49 -4.53
CA PRO A 10 17.53 3.56 -4.44
C PRO A 10 16.26 3.28 -5.26
N ARG A 11 16.41 2.73 -6.44
CA ARG A 11 15.26 2.35 -7.29
C ARG A 11 14.46 1.21 -6.67
N ALA A 12 15.11 0.22 -6.08
CA ALA A 12 14.47 -0.88 -5.36
C ALA A 12 13.65 -0.35 -4.16
N ILE A 13 14.19 0.60 -3.40
CA ILE A 13 13.49 1.26 -2.28
C ILE A 13 12.26 2.00 -2.81
N VAL A 14 12.40 2.84 -3.83
CA VAL A 14 11.28 3.60 -4.41
C VAL A 14 10.15 2.68 -4.88
N GLN A 15 10.47 1.55 -5.50
CA GLN A 15 9.48 0.55 -5.91
C GLN A 15 8.87 -0.21 -4.72
N GLY A 16 9.62 -0.35 -3.63
CA GLY A 16 9.18 -1.04 -2.42
C GLY A 16 8.21 -0.24 -1.56
N ILE A 17 8.22 1.10 -1.62
CA ILE A 17 7.39 1.94 -0.74
C ILE A 17 5.89 1.71 -0.92
N PRO A 18 5.31 1.65 -2.12
CA PRO A 18 3.89 1.32 -2.29
C PRO A 18 3.54 -0.04 -1.68
N LEU A 19 4.45 -1.03 -1.83
CA LEU A 19 4.28 -2.36 -1.26
C LEU A 19 4.34 -2.32 0.27
N LEU A 20 5.19 -1.48 0.85
CA LEU A 20 5.30 -1.29 2.29
C LEU A 20 4.02 -0.71 2.89
N PHE A 21 3.46 0.33 2.27
CA PHE A 21 2.17 0.89 2.70
C PHE A 21 1.04 -0.14 2.60
N GLY A 22 0.91 -0.80 1.44
CA GLY A 22 -0.12 -1.80 1.19
C GLY A 22 -0.03 -2.96 2.17
N SER A 23 1.16 -3.57 2.32
CA SER A 23 1.36 -4.70 3.23
C SER A 23 1.21 -4.32 4.70
N THR A 24 1.68 -3.14 5.12
CA THR A 24 1.49 -2.68 6.50
C THR A 24 0.01 -2.45 6.81
N GLY A 25 -0.74 -1.84 5.89
CA GLY A 25 -2.18 -1.65 6.02
C GLY A 25 -2.92 -2.98 6.12
N GLU A 26 -2.58 -3.93 5.25
CA GLU A 26 -3.21 -5.25 5.26
C GLU A 26 -2.83 -6.07 6.50
N ILE A 27 -1.59 -6.02 6.97
CA ILE A 27 -1.20 -6.68 8.23
C ILE A 27 -2.07 -6.19 9.39
N VAL A 28 -2.34 -4.87 9.49
CA VAL A 28 -3.19 -4.31 10.54
C VAL A 28 -4.62 -4.83 10.41
N THR A 29 -5.15 -4.92 9.19
CA THR A 29 -6.48 -5.46 8.88
C THR A 29 -6.57 -6.94 9.25
N GLU A 30 -5.67 -7.76 8.72
CA GLU A 30 -5.68 -9.22 8.92
C GLU A 30 -5.42 -9.65 10.36
N LYS A 31 -4.65 -8.88 11.14
CA LYS A 31 -4.50 -9.12 12.58
C LYS A 31 -5.81 -8.99 13.38
N SER A 32 -6.86 -8.40 12.81
CA SER A 32 -8.21 -8.40 13.36
C SER A 32 -9.07 -9.62 12.97
N GLY A 33 -8.54 -10.49 12.10
CA GLY A 33 -9.27 -11.61 11.51
C GLY A 33 -10.08 -11.25 10.27
N ASN A 34 -9.94 -10.05 9.72
CA ASN A 34 -10.54 -9.65 8.45
C ASN A 34 -9.53 -9.84 7.31
N LEU A 35 -9.87 -10.64 6.29
CA LEU A 35 -9.06 -10.87 5.10
C LEU A 35 -9.50 -9.90 3.99
N ASN A 36 -8.70 -8.91 3.66
CA ASN A 36 -9.10 -7.89 2.68
C ASN A 36 -8.31 -8.00 1.35
N LEU A 37 -8.79 -8.83 0.45
CA LEU A 37 -8.28 -8.91 -0.92
C LEU A 37 -8.62 -7.65 -1.77
N GLY A 38 -9.26 -6.65 -1.17
CA GLY A 38 -9.60 -5.37 -1.80
C GLY A 38 -8.49 -4.32 -1.77
N ILE A 39 -7.32 -4.64 -1.19
CA ILE A 39 -6.18 -3.71 -1.07
C ILE A 39 -5.79 -3.07 -2.41
N PRO A 40 -5.69 -3.79 -3.55
CA PRO A 40 -5.38 -3.15 -4.83
C PRO A 40 -6.39 -2.04 -5.18
N GLY A 41 -7.68 -2.30 -4.98
CA GLY A 41 -8.74 -1.31 -5.19
C GLY A 41 -8.68 -0.13 -4.23
N VAL A 42 -8.37 -0.38 -2.94
CA VAL A 42 -8.21 0.67 -1.92
C VAL A 42 -7.03 1.58 -2.27
N MET A 43 -5.90 1.02 -2.67
CA MET A 43 -4.73 1.79 -3.11
C MET A 43 -5.06 2.64 -4.35
N TYR A 44 -5.83 2.08 -5.27
CA TYR A 44 -6.26 2.77 -6.49
C TYR A 44 -7.20 3.94 -6.18
N VAL A 45 -8.21 3.74 -5.32
CA VAL A 45 -9.12 4.80 -4.87
C VAL A 45 -8.38 5.87 -4.06
N GLY A 46 -7.47 5.47 -3.18
CA GLY A 46 -6.62 6.40 -2.44
C GLY A 46 -5.79 7.29 -3.37
N ALA A 47 -5.19 6.68 -4.41
CA ALA A 47 -4.43 7.41 -5.42
C ALA A 47 -5.28 8.43 -6.17
N ILE A 48 -6.43 8.01 -6.75
CA ILE A 48 -7.26 8.91 -7.55
C ILE A 48 -7.90 10.01 -6.69
N CYS A 49 -8.31 9.72 -5.46
CA CYS A 49 -8.81 10.76 -4.54
C CYS A 49 -7.73 11.80 -4.22
N GLY A 50 -6.48 11.36 -4.03
CA GLY A 50 -5.35 12.26 -3.87
C GLY A 50 -5.07 13.10 -5.12
N VAL A 51 -5.16 12.50 -6.31
CA VAL A 51 -5.06 13.20 -7.61
C VAL A 51 -6.17 14.23 -7.75
N ILE A 52 -7.42 13.89 -7.43
CA ILE A 52 -8.56 14.83 -7.45
C ILE A 52 -8.29 16.03 -6.54
N GLY A 53 -7.85 15.79 -5.30
CA GLY A 53 -7.51 16.86 -4.36
C GLY A 53 -6.40 17.76 -4.89
N SER A 54 -5.33 17.18 -5.43
CA SER A 54 -4.23 17.93 -6.05
C SER A 54 -4.67 18.72 -7.26
N PHE A 55 -5.46 18.10 -8.13
CA PHE A 55 -5.95 18.69 -9.38
C PHE A 55 -6.75 19.98 -9.11
N PHE A 56 -7.74 19.91 -8.24
CA PHE A 56 -8.53 21.09 -7.91
C PHE A 56 -7.74 22.17 -7.18
N TYR A 57 -6.77 21.78 -6.35
CA TYR A 57 -5.90 22.75 -5.70
C TYR A 57 -4.95 23.43 -6.70
N GLU A 58 -4.30 22.67 -7.59
CA GLU A 58 -3.36 23.19 -8.59
C GLU A 58 -4.07 24.14 -9.57
N HIS A 59 -5.32 23.84 -9.96
CA HIS A 59 -6.11 24.69 -10.86
C HIS A 59 -6.82 25.87 -10.14
N SER A 60 -6.88 25.88 -8.81
CA SER A 60 -7.41 27.02 -8.06
C SER A 60 -6.38 28.13 -7.83
N VAL A 61 -5.09 27.85 -8.08
CA VAL A 61 -4.00 28.79 -7.88
C VAL A 61 -3.48 29.26 -9.25
N PRO A 62 -3.45 30.60 -9.52
CA PRO A 62 -3.09 31.11 -10.84
C PRO A 62 -1.68 30.73 -11.31
N ASP A 63 -0.71 30.65 -10.37
CA ASP A 63 0.70 30.37 -10.65
C ASP A 63 1.27 29.35 -9.69
N ALA A 64 2.08 28.41 -10.21
CA ALA A 64 2.78 27.41 -9.40
C ALA A 64 3.68 28.02 -8.32
N SER A 65 4.19 29.24 -8.53
CA SER A 65 4.99 29.99 -7.56
C SER A 65 4.18 30.53 -6.36
N ALA A 66 2.88 30.70 -6.52
CA ALA A 66 1.95 31.16 -5.47
C ALA A 66 1.39 30.00 -4.64
N MET A 67 1.71 28.75 -4.97
CA MET A 67 1.22 27.57 -4.24
C MET A 67 1.78 27.50 -2.82
N ASN A 68 0.90 27.32 -1.85
CA ASN A 68 1.32 27.04 -0.48
C ASN A 68 1.75 25.56 -0.38
N GLY A 69 3.03 25.31 -0.13
CA GLY A 69 3.60 23.95 -0.06
C GLY A 69 2.92 23.06 0.99
N THR A 70 2.45 23.63 2.10
CA THR A 70 1.73 22.87 3.13
C THR A 70 0.37 22.38 2.64
N LEU A 71 -0.40 23.24 1.96
CA LEU A 71 -1.69 22.86 1.38
C LEU A 71 -1.52 21.89 0.21
N ALA A 72 -0.47 22.08 -0.61
CA ALA A 72 -0.13 21.18 -1.70
C ALA A 72 0.16 19.75 -1.23
N ILE A 73 0.62 19.57 0.00
CA ILE A 73 0.87 18.25 0.61
C ILE A 73 -0.38 17.75 1.36
N LEU A 74 -0.97 18.58 2.23
CA LEU A 74 -2.04 18.14 3.12
C LEU A 74 -3.34 17.82 2.38
N ASN A 75 -3.68 18.58 1.33
CA ASN A 75 -4.92 18.36 0.59
C ASN A 75 -4.97 16.99 -0.11
N PRO A 76 -3.95 16.58 -0.91
CA PRO A 76 -3.94 15.23 -1.49
C PRO A 76 -3.92 14.12 -0.44
N MET A 77 -3.18 14.31 0.66
CA MET A 77 -3.14 13.33 1.75
C MET A 77 -4.51 13.17 2.43
N ALA A 78 -5.20 14.28 2.71
CA ALA A 78 -6.54 14.25 3.31
C ALA A 78 -7.57 13.59 2.37
N CYS A 79 -7.56 13.95 1.08
CA CYS A 79 -8.44 13.34 0.08
C CYS A 79 -8.17 11.84 -0.09
N CYS A 80 -6.89 11.43 -0.12
CA CYS A 80 -6.47 10.04 -0.17
C CYS A 80 -6.98 9.26 1.06
N MET A 81 -6.79 9.81 2.27
CA MET A 81 -7.27 9.20 3.52
C MET A 81 -8.79 9.05 3.52
N LEU A 82 -9.53 10.08 3.09
CA LEU A 82 -11.00 10.04 3.04
C LEU A 82 -11.48 8.99 2.04
N GLY A 83 -10.94 8.94 0.84
CA GLY A 83 -11.30 7.93 -0.17
C GLY A 83 -11.03 6.50 0.31
N SER A 84 -9.84 6.27 0.87
CA SER A 84 -9.46 4.97 1.40
C SER A 84 -10.26 4.58 2.64
N LEU A 85 -10.61 5.54 3.50
CA LEU A 85 -11.49 5.33 4.66
C LEU A 85 -12.88 4.91 4.23
N LEU A 86 -13.47 5.56 3.23
CA LEU A 86 -14.78 5.20 2.68
C LEU A 86 -14.78 3.76 2.12
N MET A 87 -13.72 3.37 1.42
CA MET A 87 -13.53 1.98 0.98
C MET A 87 -13.47 1.02 2.16
N GLY A 88 -12.73 1.35 3.22
CA GLY A 88 -12.64 0.56 4.44
C GLY A 88 -13.98 0.41 5.16
N ILE A 89 -14.76 1.50 5.27
CA ILE A 89 -16.11 1.47 5.86
C ILE A 89 -17.04 0.59 5.04
N LEU A 90 -17.04 0.74 3.70
CA LEU A 90 -17.85 -0.09 2.80
C LEU A 90 -17.49 -1.58 2.94
N TYR A 91 -16.18 -1.90 2.93
CA TYR A 91 -15.72 -3.26 3.14
C TYR A 91 -16.18 -3.83 4.49
N CYS A 92 -16.02 -3.07 5.58
CA CYS A 92 -16.46 -3.49 6.91
C CYS A 92 -17.98 -3.65 7.01
N PHE A 93 -18.74 -2.77 6.39
CA PHE A 93 -20.19 -2.90 6.35
C PHE A 93 -20.61 -4.23 5.71
N LEU A 94 -19.99 -4.59 4.59
CA LEU A 94 -20.29 -5.85 3.90
C LEU A 94 -19.81 -7.08 4.70
N THR A 95 -18.59 -7.06 5.23
CA THR A 95 -17.94 -8.26 5.81
C THR A 95 -18.19 -8.43 7.31
N VAL A 96 -18.32 -7.35 8.07
CA VAL A 96 -18.51 -7.40 9.54
C VAL A 96 -19.98 -7.26 9.89
N THR A 97 -20.72 -6.32 9.28
CA THR A 97 -22.13 -6.08 9.58
C THR A 97 -23.04 -7.06 8.84
N LEU A 98 -22.89 -7.17 7.51
CA LEU A 98 -23.70 -8.10 6.69
C LEU A 98 -23.12 -9.52 6.67
N ARG A 99 -21.90 -9.72 7.19
CA ARG A 99 -21.24 -11.04 7.30
C ARG A 99 -21.05 -11.72 5.93
N ALA A 100 -20.90 -10.92 4.86
CA ALA A 100 -20.63 -11.42 3.53
C ALA A 100 -19.27 -12.13 3.46
N ASN A 101 -19.11 -12.99 2.45
CA ASN A 101 -17.84 -13.69 2.22
C ASN A 101 -16.71 -12.68 1.93
N GLN A 102 -15.66 -12.72 2.76
CA GLN A 102 -14.58 -11.75 2.74
C GLN A 102 -13.76 -11.82 1.45
N ASN A 103 -13.52 -13.02 0.92
CA ASN A 103 -12.78 -13.21 -0.34
C ASN A 103 -13.51 -12.58 -1.51
N VAL A 104 -14.80 -12.92 -1.68
CA VAL A 104 -15.64 -12.40 -2.77
C VAL A 104 -15.79 -10.88 -2.67
N THR A 105 -16.03 -10.37 -1.45
CA THR A 105 -16.16 -8.94 -1.20
C THR A 105 -14.85 -8.22 -1.53
N GLY A 106 -13.70 -8.77 -1.12
CA GLY A 106 -12.38 -8.18 -1.42
C GLY A 106 -12.11 -8.10 -2.91
N LEU A 107 -12.37 -9.17 -3.67
CA LEU A 107 -12.22 -9.18 -5.13
C LEU A 107 -13.16 -8.17 -5.81
N ALA A 108 -14.41 -8.09 -5.37
CA ALA A 108 -15.37 -7.11 -5.86
C ALA A 108 -14.89 -5.66 -5.58
N MET A 109 -14.35 -5.41 -4.38
CA MET A 109 -13.79 -4.11 -4.00
C MET A 109 -12.55 -3.74 -4.83
N THR A 110 -11.72 -4.71 -5.20
CA THR A 110 -10.60 -4.47 -6.12
C THR A 110 -11.10 -4.01 -7.49
N THR A 111 -12.03 -4.76 -8.08
CA THR A 111 -12.61 -4.40 -9.39
C THR A 111 -13.34 -3.05 -9.35
N PHE A 112 -14.12 -2.83 -8.29
CA PHE A 112 -14.78 -1.54 -8.07
C PHE A 112 -13.78 -0.39 -7.95
N GLY A 113 -12.72 -0.56 -7.16
CA GLY A 113 -11.71 0.49 -6.94
C GLY A 113 -10.94 0.85 -8.19
N VAL A 114 -10.55 -0.14 -9.00
CA VAL A 114 -9.89 0.08 -10.30
C VAL A 114 -10.85 0.80 -11.26
N GLY A 115 -12.10 0.32 -11.37
CA GLY A 115 -13.12 0.96 -12.21
C GLY A 115 -13.41 2.40 -11.79
N PHE A 116 -13.52 2.65 -10.47
CA PHE A 116 -13.70 3.98 -9.91
C PHE A 116 -12.53 4.91 -10.28
N GLY A 117 -11.29 4.46 -10.08
CA GLY A 117 -10.11 5.24 -10.41
C GLY A 117 -10.00 5.57 -11.89
N ASN A 118 -10.24 4.60 -12.76
CA ASN A 118 -10.21 4.80 -14.21
C ASN A 118 -11.34 5.73 -14.68
N PHE A 119 -12.54 5.63 -14.09
CA PHE A 119 -13.67 6.51 -14.42
C PHE A 119 -13.36 7.98 -14.06
N PHE A 120 -12.93 8.24 -12.84
CA PHE A 120 -12.60 9.60 -12.41
C PHE A 120 -11.33 10.13 -13.07
N GLY A 121 -10.31 9.28 -13.27
CA GLY A 121 -9.12 9.62 -14.03
C GLY A 121 -9.46 10.02 -15.46
N GLY A 122 -10.28 9.23 -16.16
CA GLY A 122 -10.76 9.56 -17.50
C GLY A 122 -11.62 10.81 -17.56
N SER A 123 -12.41 11.10 -16.52
CA SER A 123 -13.22 12.31 -16.42
C SER A 123 -12.36 13.56 -16.24
N LEU A 124 -11.33 13.50 -15.39
CA LEU A 124 -10.38 14.61 -15.20
C LEU A 124 -9.54 14.86 -16.45
N ILE A 125 -9.13 13.82 -17.17
CA ILE A 125 -8.41 13.95 -18.45
C ILE A 125 -9.23 14.77 -19.45
N LYS A 126 -10.54 14.53 -19.54
CA LYS A 126 -11.44 15.29 -20.42
C LYS A 126 -11.57 16.76 -20.01
N LEU A 127 -11.44 17.08 -18.72
CA LEU A 127 -11.50 18.47 -18.24
C LEU A 127 -10.25 19.28 -18.62
N VAL A 128 -9.11 18.62 -18.85
CA VAL A 128 -7.85 19.30 -19.20
C VAL A 128 -7.72 19.54 -20.70
N ASP A 129 -8.61 18.98 -21.54
CA ASP A 129 -8.57 19.08 -23.00
C ASP A 129 -7.19 18.69 -23.61
N SER A 130 -6.55 17.67 -23.00
CA SER A 130 -5.21 17.22 -23.33
C SER A 130 -5.24 16.17 -24.44
N ASP A 131 -4.37 16.29 -25.43
CA ASP A 131 -4.18 15.30 -26.48
C ASP A 131 -3.59 13.98 -25.95
N VAL A 132 -3.02 14.00 -24.73
CA VAL A 132 -2.45 12.82 -24.06
C VAL A 132 -3.43 12.30 -23.01
N PRO A 133 -3.75 10.99 -22.97
CA PRO A 133 -4.67 10.42 -22.00
C PRO A 133 -4.02 10.28 -20.61
N SER A 134 -3.50 11.38 -20.08
CA SER A 134 -2.84 11.47 -18.78
C SER A 134 -3.08 12.82 -18.11
N ILE A 135 -3.11 12.82 -16.77
CA ILE A 135 -3.14 14.06 -15.97
C ILE A 135 -1.74 14.27 -15.42
N THR A 136 -1.23 15.48 -15.56
CA THR A 136 0.09 15.87 -15.04
C THR A 136 -0.08 16.91 -13.92
N LEU A 137 0.41 16.58 -12.72
CA LEU A 137 0.38 17.40 -11.51
C LEU A 137 1.81 17.66 -11.03
N THR A 138 2.64 18.19 -11.92
CA THR A 138 4.08 18.35 -11.69
C THR A 138 4.41 19.34 -10.59
N ALA A 139 3.61 20.40 -10.42
CA ALA A 139 3.80 21.39 -9.37
C ALA A 139 3.57 20.78 -7.99
N THR A 140 2.46 20.06 -7.80
CA THR A 140 2.16 19.38 -6.54
C THR A 140 3.17 18.26 -6.26
N SER A 141 3.48 17.42 -7.25
CA SER A 141 4.48 16.36 -7.16
C SER A 141 5.85 16.86 -6.70
N GLY A 142 6.26 18.05 -7.17
CA GLY A 142 7.51 18.70 -6.77
C GLY A 142 7.61 18.95 -5.25
N PHE A 143 6.50 19.09 -4.53
CA PHE A 143 6.51 19.19 -3.06
C PHE A 143 6.66 17.83 -2.38
N PHE A 144 6.15 16.75 -2.97
CA PHE A 144 6.29 15.38 -2.45
C PHE A 144 7.69 14.81 -2.65
N SER A 145 8.29 15.06 -3.81
CA SER A 145 9.61 14.54 -4.19
C SER A 145 10.80 15.33 -3.62
N LYS A 146 10.55 16.36 -2.79
CA LYS A 146 11.64 17.12 -2.14
C LYS A 146 12.48 16.22 -1.26
N THR A 147 13.76 16.12 -1.61
CA THR A 147 14.76 15.40 -0.81
C THR A 147 15.19 16.22 0.41
N LEU A 148 15.69 15.53 1.43
CA LEU A 148 16.22 16.18 2.61
C LEU A 148 17.46 17.05 2.27
N PRO A 149 17.55 18.30 2.79
CA PRO A 149 18.60 19.25 2.41
C PRO A 149 20.03 18.78 2.74
N PHE A 150 20.18 17.77 3.61
CA PHE A 150 21.46 17.18 4.00
C PHE A 150 21.90 16.00 3.11
N ALA A 151 21.03 15.49 2.23
CA ALA A 151 21.31 14.32 1.40
C ALA A 151 22.57 14.50 0.53
N GLY A 152 22.77 15.69 -0.05
CA GLY A 152 23.92 15.99 -0.89
C GLY A 152 25.26 16.06 -0.16
N LYS A 153 25.26 16.35 1.16
CA LYS A 153 26.48 16.53 1.98
C LYS A 153 27.08 15.21 2.46
N LEU A 154 26.29 14.12 2.52
CA LEU A 154 26.71 12.82 3.05
C LEU A 154 27.20 11.83 1.98
N GLY A 155 27.50 12.29 0.76
CA GLY A 155 28.07 11.46 -0.31
C GLY A 155 27.20 10.26 -0.67
N TRP A 156 27.79 9.05 -0.71
CA TRP A 156 27.08 7.83 -1.08
C TRP A 156 26.00 7.42 -0.08
N PHE A 157 26.20 7.66 1.21
CA PHE A 157 25.22 7.37 2.27
C PHE A 157 23.96 8.24 2.10
N GLY A 158 24.13 9.54 1.83
CA GLY A 158 23.02 10.45 1.56
C GLY A 158 22.19 10.03 0.34
N LYS A 159 22.86 9.56 -0.73
CA LYS A 159 22.17 9.05 -1.92
C LYS A 159 21.37 7.78 -1.65
N LEU A 160 21.85 6.88 -0.78
CA LEU A 160 21.19 5.62 -0.48
C LEU A 160 20.01 5.78 0.50
N PHE A 161 20.10 6.68 1.48
CA PHE A 161 19.14 6.73 2.60
C PHE A 161 18.38 8.03 2.75
N LEU A 162 18.87 9.15 2.19
CA LEU A 162 18.31 10.49 2.43
C LEU A 162 17.79 11.19 1.16
N SER A 163 17.79 10.51 0.02
CA SER A 163 17.39 11.09 -1.29
C SER A 163 15.96 10.74 -1.70
N TYR A 164 15.06 10.51 -0.75
CA TYR A 164 13.67 10.15 -1.00
C TYR A 164 12.71 11.25 -0.57
N GLY A 165 11.51 11.25 -1.14
CA GLY A 165 10.41 12.08 -0.69
C GLY A 165 9.97 11.73 0.74
N PHE A 166 9.32 12.66 1.42
CA PHE A 166 8.93 12.48 2.82
C PHE A 166 7.98 11.29 3.05
N LEU A 167 7.15 10.92 2.06
CA LEU A 167 6.26 9.77 2.15
C LEU A 167 7.02 8.44 2.30
N ALA A 168 8.24 8.34 1.74
CA ALA A 168 9.06 7.14 1.91
C ALA A 168 9.46 6.93 3.39
N TYR A 169 9.83 8.01 4.06
CA TYR A 169 10.14 7.96 5.50
C TYR A 169 8.89 7.73 6.34
N LEU A 170 7.78 8.35 5.95
CA LEU A 170 6.48 8.16 6.60
C LEU A 170 6.05 6.68 6.54
N ALA A 171 6.27 6.00 5.41
CA ALA A 171 5.98 4.56 5.28
C ALA A 171 6.73 3.72 6.31
N VAL A 172 8.04 3.97 6.46
CA VAL A 172 8.88 3.27 7.44
C VAL A 172 8.42 3.57 8.87
N ILE A 173 8.15 4.84 9.18
CA ILE A 173 7.65 5.25 10.50
C ILE A 173 6.31 4.57 10.80
N ILE A 174 5.36 4.57 9.87
CA ILE A 174 4.05 3.90 10.04
C ILE A 174 4.24 2.40 10.28
N ALA A 175 5.11 1.73 9.53
CA ALA A 175 5.39 0.31 9.72
C ALA A 175 5.98 0.01 11.12
N LEU A 176 6.91 0.84 11.59
CA LEU A 176 7.49 0.71 12.94
C LEU A 176 6.47 0.99 14.03
N VAL A 177 5.64 2.04 13.88
CA VAL A 177 4.56 2.38 14.81
C VAL A 177 3.51 1.28 14.84
N ALA A 178 3.09 0.76 13.68
CA ALA A 178 2.15 -0.36 13.60
C ALA A 178 2.73 -1.60 14.31
N SER A 179 4.00 -1.93 14.08
CA SER A 179 4.68 -3.01 14.78
C SER A 179 4.70 -2.81 16.29
N TYR A 180 5.04 -1.60 16.75
CA TYR A 180 5.05 -1.26 18.17
C TYR A 180 3.66 -1.38 18.79
N ILE A 181 2.62 -0.82 18.15
CA ILE A 181 1.23 -0.91 18.64
C ILE A 181 0.79 -2.37 18.74
N LEU A 182 1.03 -3.17 17.71
CA LEU A 182 0.61 -4.57 17.68
C LEU A 182 1.30 -5.43 18.75
N HIS A 183 2.56 -5.14 19.11
CA HIS A 183 3.31 -6.00 20.02
C HIS A 183 3.36 -5.49 21.46
N HIS A 184 3.29 -4.18 21.69
CA HIS A 184 3.60 -3.57 23.00
C HIS A 184 2.42 -2.83 23.63
N THR A 185 1.24 -2.75 22.98
CA THR A 185 0.09 -2.02 23.55
C THR A 185 -1.09 -2.94 23.87
N ARG A 186 -1.95 -2.46 24.81
CA ARG A 186 -3.22 -3.15 25.14
C ARG A 186 -4.15 -3.25 23.92
N VAL A 187 -4.17 -2.21 23.08
CA VAL A 187 -4.98 -2.19 21.85
C VAL A 187 -4.52 -3.29 20.89
N GLY A 188 -3.20 -3.42 20.67
CA GLY A 188 -2.65 -4.48 19.82
C GLY A 188 -2.89 -5.88 20.39
N LEU A 189 -2.83 -6.06 21.72
CA LEU A 189 -3.17 -7.34 22.36
C LEU A 189 -4.63 -7.71 22.11
N GLN A 190 -5.56 -6.78 22.34
CA GLN A 190 -6.99 -6.99 22.12
C GLN A 190 -7.30 -7.27 20.64
N LEU A 191 -6.64 -6.54 19.73
CA LEU A 191 -6.77 -6.76 18.29
C LEU A 191 -6.36 -8.18 17.89
N ARG A 192 -5.20 -8.65 18.36
CA ARG A 192 -4.73 -10.02 18.11
C ARG A 192 -5.66 -11.08 18.76
N ALA A 193 -6.18 -10.81 19.95
CA ALA A 193 -7.16 -11.70 20.59
C ALA A 193 -8.43 -11.86 19.75
N VAL A 194 -8.93 -10.75 19.15
CA VAL A 194 -10.06 -10.76 18.21
C VAL A 194 -9.73 -11.58 16.95
N GLY A 195 -8.51 -11.47 16.42
CA GLY A 195 -8.09 -12.22 15.23
C GLY A 195 -7.85 -13.72 15.51
N GLU A 196 -7.41 -14.08 16.71
CA GLU A 196 -7.18 -15.49 17.07
C GLU A 196 -8.48 -16.21 17.45
N ASN A 197 -9.28 -15.63 18.35
CA ASN A 197 -10.55 -16.21 18.79
C ASN A 197 -11.56 -15.12 19.16
N PRO A 198 -12.40 -14.71 18.20
CA PRO A 198 -13.38 -13.66 18.44
C PRO A 198 -14.42 -14.02 19.50
N SER A 199 -14.79 -15.30 19.65
CA SER A 199 -15.75 -15.73 20.67
C SER A 199 -15.19 -15.58 22.08
N THR A 200 -13.93 -15.96 22.29
CA THR A 200 -13.24 -15.78 23.58
C THR A 200 -13.00 -14.29 23.87
N ALA A 201 -12.66 -13.50 22.86
CA ALA A 201 -12.47 -12.05 23.00
C ALA A 201 -13.79 -11.36 23.43
N ASP A 202 -14.92 -11.73 22.81
CA ASP A 202 -16.24 -11.21 23.15
C ASP A 202 -16.67 -11.65 24.58
N ALA A 203 -16.39 -12.90 24.99
CA ALA A 203 -16.61 -13.37 26.34
C ALA A 203 -15.80 -12.60 27.40
N ALA A 204 -14.61 -12.10 27.02
CA ALA A 204 -13.78 -11.23 27.85
C ALA A 204 -14.22 -9.76 27.83
N GLY A 205 -15.33 -9.42 27.17
CA GLY A 205 -15.89 -8.06 27.09
C GLY A 205 -15.28 -7.17 25.99
N ILE A 206 -14.50 -7.76 25.07
CA ILE A 206 -13.92 -7.00 23.94
C ILE A 206 -14.94 -6.92 22.80
N ASN A 207 -15.25 -5.72 22.34
CA ASN A 207 -16.17 -5.51 21.23
C ASN A 207 -15.50 -5.87 19.89
N VAL A 208 -15.76 -7.09 19.41
CA VAL A 208 -15.17 -7.67 18.20
C VAL A 208 -15.44 -6.81 16.97
N ALA A 209 -16.69 -6.37 16.75
CA ALA A 209 -17.05 -5.55 15.60
C ALA A 209 -16.28 -4.23 15.57
N LYS A 210 -16.19 -3.54 16.72
CA LYS A 210 -15.46 -2.27 16.85
C LYS A 210 -13.98 -2.43 16.46
N TYR A 211 -13.31 -3.49 16.94
CA TYR A 211 -11.90 -3.75 16.64
C TYR A 211 -11.69 -4.07 15.16
N LYS A 212 -12.56 -4.90 14.57
CA LYS A 212 -12.52 -5.20 13.12
C LYS A 212 -12.70 -3.95 12.28
N TYR A 213 -13.70 -3.08 12.60
CA TYR A 213 -13.92 -1.82 11.90
C TYR A 213 -12.72 -0.87 11.99
N ILE A 214 -12.22 -0.62 13.20
CA ILE A 214 -11.10 0.31 13.39
C ILE A 214 -9.85 -0.19 12.66
N ALA A 215 -9.51 -1.48 12.82
CA ALA A 215 -8.32 -2.06 12.19
C ALA A 215 -8.39 -1.98 10.66
N THR A 216 -9.52 -2.35 10.08
CA THR A 216 -9.69 -2.33 8.62
C THR A 216 -9.71 -0.90 8.08
N CYS A 217 -10.41 0.03 8.73
CA CYS A 217 -10.41 1.44 8.31
C CYS A 217 -9.01 2.06 8.38
N VAL A 218 -8.28 1.84 9.47
CA VAL A 218 -6.89 2.31 9.61
C VAL A 218 -5.98 1.63 8.58
N GLY A 219 -6.14 0.31 8.39
CA GLY A 219 -5.39 -0.45 7.39
C GLY A 219 -5.61 0.08 5.97
N CYS A 220 -6.87 0.36 5.60
CA CYS A 220 -7.20 0.95 4.29
C CYS A 220 -6.61 2.35 4.12
N MET A 221 -6.65 3.22 5.15
CA MET A 221 -6.01 4.54 5.08
C MET A 221 -4.50 4.44 4.88
N ILE A 222 -3.83 3.52 5.56
CA ILE A 222 -2.39 3.27 5.37
C ILE A 222 -2.12 2.77 3.95
N ALA A 223 -2.88 1.79 3.47
CA ALA A 223 -2.72 1.24 2.12
C ALA A 223 -2.95 2.30 1.02
N GLY A 224 -3.92 3.19 1.20
CA GLY A 224 -4.18 4.29 0.28
C GLY A 224 -2.99 5.20 0.04
N PHE A 225 -2.18 5.47 1.07
CA PHE A 225 -0.94 6.23 0.88
C PHE A 225 0.06 5.55 -0.07
N GLY A 226 0.01 4.23 -0.21
CA GLY A 226 0.82 3.53 -1.21
C GLY A 226 0.44 3.92 -2.65
N GLY A 227 -0.86 4.11 -2.90
CA GLY A 227 -1.34 4.62 -4.18
C GLY A 227 -0.98 6.08 -4.41
N LEU A 228 -1.14 6.93 -3.38
CA LEU A 228 -0.74 8.35 -3.44
C LEU A 228 0.77 8.50 -3.69
N TYR A 229 1.61 7.74 -3.00
CA TYR A 229 3.05 7.72 -3.20
C TYR A 229 3.40 7.36 -4.65
N TYR A 230 2.73 6.33 -5.19
CA TYR A 230 2.98 5.91 -6.55
C TYR A 230 2.77 7.07 -7.55
N VAL A 231 1.66 7.80 -7.45
CA VAL A 231 1.37 8.89 -8.39
C VAL A 231 2.25 10.11 -8.12
N MET A 232 2.38 10.55 -6.87
CA MET A 232 3.02 11.82 -6.54
C MET A 232 4.54 11.75 -6.55
N ASP A 233 5.14 10.65 -6.08
CA ASP A 233 6.60 10.52 -5.96
C ASP A 233 7.18 9.69 -7.12
N TYR A 234 6.69 8.44 -7.33
CA TYR A 234 7.22 7.54 -8.34
C TYR A 234 6.89 7.99 -9.78
N ALA A 235 5.64 8.30 -10.07
CA ALA A 235 5.18 8.73 -11.40
C ALA A 235 5.30 10.25 -11.61
N CYS A 236 5.95 10.97 -10.69
CA CYS A 236 6.20 12.42 -10.79
C CYS A 236 4.93 13.24 -11.08
N GLY A 237 3.81 12.87 -10.43
CA GLY A 237 2.53 13.56 -10.59
C GLY A 237 1.72 13.15 -11.83
N VAL A 238 2.15 12.13 -12.56
CA VAL A 238 1.44 11.65 -13.75
C VAL A 238 0.47 10.56 -13.37
N TRP A 239 -0.82 10.79 -13.65
CA TRP A 239 -1.86 9.78 -13.60
C TRP A 239 -2.14 9.26 -15.00
N SER A 240 -2.13 7.95 -15.16
CA SER A 240 -2.66 7.24 -16.32
C SER A 240 -3.47 6.04 -15.88
N ASN A 241 -4.47 5.66 -16.67
CA ASN A 241 -5.29 4.49 -16.35
C ASN A 241 -4.43 3.23 -16.36
N ASP A 242 -4.73 2.31 -15.45
CA ASP A 242 -4.07 1.01 -15.26
C ASP A 242 -2.54 1.06 -14.99
N ALA A 243 -1.96 2.24 -14.78
CA ALA A 243 -0.51 2.39 -14.56
C ALA A 243 -0.01 1.78 -13.25
N PHE A 244 -0.90 1.59 -12.27
CA PHE A 244 -0.52 1.04 -10.97
C PHE A 244 -0.11 -0.44 -11.04
N GLY A 245 -0.65 -1.19 -12.04
CA GLY A 245 -0.34 -2.59 -12.29
C GLY A 245 -0.62 -3.49 -11.08
N ASP A 246 0.20 -4.54 -10.92
CA ASP A 246 -0.01 -5.59 -9.91
C ASP A 246 0.52 -5.28 -8.51
N ARG A 247 0.93 -4.03 -8.25
CA ARG A 247 1.57 -3.65 -6.96
C ARG A 247 0.70 -3.93 -5.74
N GLY A 248 -0.62 -3.77 -5.87
CA GLY A 248 -1.55 -4.09 -4.79
C GLY A 248 -1.57 -5.59 -4.46
N TRP A 249 -1.52 -6.45 -5.49
CA TRP A 249 -1.46 -7.90 -5.30
C TRP A 249 -0.12 -8.34 -4.70
N LEU A 250 0.97 -7.72 -5.12
CA LEU A 250 2.29 -7.94 -4.51
C LEU A 250 2.31 -7.51 -3.04
N ALA A 251 1.61 -6.46 -2.68
CA ALA A 251 1.49 -6.04 -1.28
C ALA A 251 0.78 -7.09 -0.42
N ILE A 252 -0.29 -7.73 -0.92
CA ILE A 252 -0.96 -8.84 -0.24
C ILE A 252 -0.01 -10.06 -0.13
N ALA A 253 0.67 -10.42 -1.23
CA ALA A 253 1.65 -11.50 -1.21
C ALA A 253 2.76 -11.27 -0.17
N LEU A 254 3.16 -10.00 0.00
CA LEU A 254 4.18 -9.59 0.97
C LEU A 254 3.73 -9.81 2.42
N VAL A 255 2.43 -9.72 2.74
CA VAL A 255 1.91 -10.01 4.09
C VAL A 255 2.23 -11.43 4.50
N ILE A 256 2.01 -12.39 3.60
CA ILE A 256 2.31 -13.81 3.83
C ILE A 256 3.82 -14.00 4.00
N PHE A 257 4.62 -13.39 3.11
CA PHE A 257 6.08 -13.45 3.17
C PHE A 257 6.63 -12.94 4.51
N THR A 258 6.06 -11.88 5.06
CA THR A 258 6.53 -11.22 6.28
C THR A 258 5.92 -11.81 7.56
N ILE A 259 5.11 -12.86 7.42
CA ILE A 259 4.50 -13.56 8.55
C ILE A 259 3.73 -12.56 9.45
N TRP A 260 2.93 -11.70 8.83
CA TRP A 260 2.13 -10.67 9.51
C TRP A 260 2.92 -9.77 10.48
N ARG A 261 4.21 -9.48 10.17
CA ARG A 261 5.07 -8.62 11.00
C ARG A 261 5.45 -7.35 10.24
N PRO A 262 4.93 -6.16 10.61
CA PRO A 262 5.21 -4.91 9.89
C PRO A 262 6.69 -4.50 9.87
N ASN A 263 7.46 -4.83 10.90
CA ASN A 263 8.89 -4.55 10.93
C ASN A 263 9.69 -5.36 9.88
N ILE A 264 9.30 -6.60 9.64
CA ILE A 264 9.91 -7.44 8.59
C ILE A 264 9.47 -6.94 7.20
N SER A 265 8.25 -6.40 7.10
CA SER A 265 7.72 -5.85 5.85
C SER A 265 8.59 -4.72 5.28
N ILE A 266 9.33 -3.97 6.11
CA ILE A 266 10.25 -2.92 5.66
C ILE A 266 11.34 -3.51 4.76
N LEU A 267 12.06 -4.52 5.23
CA LEU A 267 13.14 -5.14 4.45
C LEU A 267 12.58 -5.95 3.27
N ALA A 268 11.48 -6.66 3.50
CA ALA A 268 10.87 -7.49 2.47
C ALA A 268 10.29 -6.64 1.33
N SER A 269 9.69 -5.47 1.61
CA SER A 269 9.20 -4.57 0.56
C SER A 269 10.33 -4.03 -0.34
N PHE A 270 11.49 -3.72 0.23
CA PHE A 270 12.65 -3.28 -0.54
C PHE A 270 13.25 -4.42 -1.36
N LEU A 271 13.27 -5.64 -0.81
CA LEU A 271 13.67 -6.83 -1.56
C LEU A 271 12.73 -7.06 -2.75
N PHE A 272 11.40 -7.04 -2.52
CA PHE A 272 10.40 -7.24 -3.57
C PHE A 272 10.41 -6.11 -4.60
N GLY A 273 10.60 -4.86 -4.16
CA GLY A 273 10.82 -3.73 -5.06
C GLY A 273 12.04 -3.94 -5.96
N GLY A 274 13.13 -4.49 -5.40
CA GLY A 274 14.33 -4.87 -6.15
C GLY A 274 14.06 -6.01 -7.15
N LEU A 275 13.38 -7.07 -6.73
CA LEU A 275 12.99 -8.18 -7.61
C LEU A 275 12.08 -7.70 -8.75
N TYR A 276 11.16 -6.78 -8.46
CA TYR A 276 10.24 -6.22 -9.45
C TYR A 276 10.96 -5.45 -10.57
N ILE A 277 12.08 -4.77 -10.27
CA ILE A 277 12.86 -4.02 -11.26
C ILE A 277 14.08 -4.79 -11.79
N LEU A 278 14.33 -6.00 -11.29
CA LEU A 278 15.53 -6.76 -11.62
C LEU A 278 15.67 -6.99 -13.13
N TYR A 279 14.54 -7.20 -13.82
CA TYR A 279 14.53 -7.41 -15.26
C TYR A 279 15.13 -6.24 -16.06
N LEU A 280 15.08 -5.00 -15.53
CA LEU A 280 15.66 -3.81 -16.18
C LEU A 280 17.20 -3.82 -16.17
N TYR A 281 17.79 -4.60 -15.30
CA TYR A 281 19.24 -4.65 -15.08
C TYR A 281 19.91 -5.90 -15.67
N ILE A 282 19.12 -6.83 -16.20
CA ILE A 282 19.66 -8.02 -16.86
C ILE A 282 20.07 -7.61 -18.27
N PRO A 283 21.35 -7.84 -18.68
CA PRO A 283 21.81 -7.50 -20.02
C PRO A 283 20.99 -8.29 -21.06
N THR A 284 20.23 -7.55 -21.88
CA THR A 284 19.37 -8.15 -22.90
C THR A 284 20.01 -8.05 -24.27
N GLY A 285 20.37 -9.19 -24.90
CA GLY A 285 20.54 -9.28 -26.34
C GLY A 285 19.15 -9.22 -27.03
N MET A 286 19.12 -9.05 -28.35
CA MET A 286 17.85 -8.87 -29.09
C MET A 286 16.82 -10.02 -28.94
N ASP A 287 17.25 -11.20 -28.54
CA ASP A 287 16.38 -12.37 -28.34
C ASP A 287 15.66 -12.42 -26.98
N HIS A 288 15.85 -11.43 -26.10
CA HIS A 288 15.38 -11.48 -24.71
C HIS A 288 14.07 -10.75 -24.45
N MET A 289 13.44 -10.11 -25.43
CA MET A 289 12.12 -9.50 -25.21
C MET A 289 11.05 -10.55 -24.84
N GLU A 290 11.16 -11.77 -25.35
CA GLU A 290 10.28 -12.86 -25.02
C GLU A 290 10.41 -13.32 -23.56
N PHE A 291 11.61 -13.20 -22.96
CA PHE A 291 11.87 -13.58 -21.57
C PHE A 291 11.54 -12.47 -20.55
N GLN A 292 11.23 -11.26 -20.98
CA GLN A 292 10.95 -10.15 -20.07
C GLN A 292 9.78 -10.45 -19.14
N GLU A 293 8.71 -11.04 -19.67
CA GLU A 293 7.55 -11.44 -18.87
C GLU A 293 7.89 -12.54 -17.86
N LEU A 294 8.81 -13.46 -18.21
CA LEU A 294 9.29 -14.48 -17.30
C LEU A 294 10.05 -13.88 -16.11
N TYR A 295 10.86 -12.85 -16.34
CA TYR A 295 11.55 -12.14 -15.25
C TYR A 295 10.59 -11.38 -14.32
N LYS A 296 9.49 -10.85 -14.84
CA LYS A 296 8.44 -10.23 -14.03
C LYS A 296 7.72 -11.21 -13.10
N MET A 297 7.79 -12.53 -13.38
CA MET A 297 7.24 -13.57 -12.51
C MET A 297 8.12 -13.85 -11.26
N ILE A 298 9.37 -13.43 -11.24
CA ILE A 298 10.31 -13.73 -10.15
C ILE A 298 9.76 -13.39 -8.75
N PRO A 299 9.18 -12.22 -8.48
CA PRO A 299 8.60 -11.90 -7.16
C PRO A 299 7.52 -12.90 -6.73
N TYR A 300 6.68 -13.35 -7.66
CA TYR A 300 5.61 -14.31 -7.39
C TYR A 300 6.16 -15.72 -7.12
N VAL A 301 7.16 -16.14 -7.90
CA VAL A 301 7.86 -17.43 -7.67
C VAL A 301 8.53 -17.45 -6.30
N VAL A 302 9.20 -16.35 -5.92
CA VAL A 302 9.79 -16.20 -4.57
C VAL A 302 8.73 -16.32 -3.50
N THR A 303 7.56 -15.68 -3.69
CA THR A 303 6.43 -15.79 -2.75
C THR A 303 5.95 -17.22 -2.61
N LEU A 304 5.79 -17.95 -3.72
CA LEU A 304 5.39 -19.37 -3.70
C LEU A 304 6.41 -20.25 -2.96
N VAL A 305 7.70 -20.06 -3.21
CA VAL A 305 8.76 -20.79 -2.52
C VAL A 305 8.72 -20.54 -1.01
N VAL A 306 8.57 -19.28 -0.61
CA VAL A 306 8.48 -18.93 0.82
C VAL A 306 7.23 -19.52 1.45
N LEU A 307 6.09 -19.50 0.77
CA LEU A 307 4.84 -20.10 1.23
C LEU A 307 5.01 -21.62 1.46
N VAL A 308 5.64 -22.33 0.53
CA VAL A 308 5.96 -23.75 0.68
C VAL A 308 6.86 -23.99 1.89
N VAL A 309 7.94 -23.21 2.02
CA VAL A 309 8.91 -23.36 3.12
C VAL A 309 8.26 -23.06 4.49
N THR A 310 7.44 -22.02 4.59
CA THR A 310 6.72 -21.68 5.83
C THR A 310 5.67 -22.71 6.19
N SER A 311 4.99 -23.28 5.19
CA SER A 311 4.00 -24.35 5.35
C SER A 311 4.63 -25.64 5.89
N ILE A 312 5.79 -26.03 5.35
CA ILE A 312 6.53 -27.21 5.81
C ILE A 312 7.02 -27.05 7.26
N ARG A 313 7.46 -25.83 7.63
CA ARG A 313 7.95 -25.55 8.99
C ARG A 313 6.87 -25.55 10.07
N SER A 314 5.59 -25.38 9.72
CA SER A 314 4.39 -25.48 10.59
C SER A 314 4.48 -24.81 11.95
N LYS A 315 5.31 -23.78 12.12
CA LYS A 315 5.40 -23.04 13.38
C LYS A 315 4.15 -22.17 13.56
N ARG A 316 3.46 -22.29 14.70
CA ARG A 316 2.26 -21.52 15.03
C ARG A 316 2.47 -20.00 14.91
N GLU A 317 3.66 -19.51 15.21
CA GLU A 317 4.03 -18.09 15.08
C GLU A 317 4.09 -17.60 13.64
N SER A 318 4.20 -18.51 12.67
CA SER A 318 4.30 -18.22 11.23
C SER A 318 2.98 -18.41 10.49
N GLN A 319 1.89 -18.69 11.23
CA GLN A 319 0.57 -18.89 10.64
C GLN A 319 -0.27 -17.62 10.70
N PRO A 320 -1.27 -17.48 9.79
CA PRO A 320 -2.25 -16.40 9.87
C PRO A 320 -3.03 -16.45 11.19
N PRO A 321 -3.71 -15.36 11.58
CA PRO A 321 -4.67 -15.41 12.68
C PRO A 321 -5.70 -16.51 12.46
N ALA A 322 -6.06 -17.27 13.50
CA ALA A 322 -6.87 -18.46 13.36
C ALA A 322 -8.29 -18.19 12.83
N SER A 323 -8.85 -16.99 13.08
CA SER A 323 -10.16 -16.59 12.55
C SER A 323 -10.09 -15.78 11.25
N LEU A 324 -8.93 -15.76 10.58
CA LEU A 324 -8.77 -14.98 9.34
C LEU A 324 -9.74 -15.47 8.25
N GLY A 325 -10.50 -14.54 7.68
CA GLY A 325 -11.45 -14.84 6.63
C GLY A 325 -12.79 -15.42 7.10
N LEU A 326 -12.95 -15.68 8.42
CA LEU A 326 -14.16 -16.24 8.99
C LEU A 326 -15.10 -15.12 9.48
N ALA A 327 -16.40 -15.27 9.15
CA ALA A 327 -17.42 -14.41 9.70
C ALA A 327 -17.65 -14.78 11.18
N TYR A 328 -17.84 -13.78 12.05
CA TYR A 328 -18.14 -13.99 13.45
C TYR A 328 -19.64 -13.86 13.73
N PHE A 329 -20.22 -14.90 14.33
CA PHE A 329 -21.60 -14.96 14.76
C PHE A 329 -21.66 -15.05 16.28
N ARG A 330 -22.22 -14.02 16.93
CA ARG A 330 -22.32 -13.98 18.38
C ARG A 330 -23.27 -15.05 18.95
N GLU A 331 -24.20 -15.50 18.14
CA GLU A 331 -25.27 -16.45 18.50
C GLU A 331 -24.79 -17.92 18.45
N GLU A 332 -23.65 -18.19 17.82
CA GLU A 332 -23.05 -19.53 17.68
C GLU A 332 -21.98 -19.82 18.75
N ARG A 333 -22.18 -19.35 19.98
CA ARG A 333 -21.25 -19.55 21.09
C ARG A 333 -21.36 -20.97 21.66
#